data_4bb7f769e3bd227da89a3b45bfb90f2f
#
_entry.id   4bb7f769e3bd227da89a3b45bfb90f2f
#
_cell.length_a   1.000
_cell.length_b   1.000
_cell.length_c   1.000
_cell.angle_alpha   90.00
_cell.angle_beta   90.00
_cell.angle_gamma   90.00
#
_symmetry.space_group_name_H-M   'P 1'
#
loop_
_entity.id
_entity.type
_entity.pdbx_description
1 polymer ?
#
loop_
_entity_poly.entity_id
_entity_poly.type
_entity_poly.pdbx_seq_one_letter_code
_entity_poly.pdbx_strand_id
1 'polypeptide(L)'
;MDYDILIIGAGPAGIFTALELKRNGYGGKIAIAEKGTAIENRACPKVKTQKCVDCKPYCHITTGFSGAGAFSDGKLSLSCEVGGDFPSLIGENKAQSLIDYTDKIYLEFGADTHVEGVENSDEVAKIRKRAIAAGLKLVDCPIRHLGTEKAQEIYYAIEKKL
;
A
#
# COMPACT_ATOMS: atom_id res chain seq x y z
N MET A 1 21.64 -7.11 -22.25
CA MET A 1 21.74 -6.35 -20.98
C MET A 1 21.75 -7.36 -19.88
N ASP A 2 22.77 -7.31 -19.05
CA ASP A 2 22.90 -8.26 -17.96
C ASP A 2 22.46 -7.56 -16.68
N TYR A 3 21.54 -8.18 -15.94
CA TYR A 3 21.05 -7.75 -14.64
C TYR A 3 21.43 -8.79 -13.60
N ASP A 4 21.79 -8.34 -12.40
CA ASP A 4 22.14 -9.22 -11.29
C ASP A 4 20.89 -9.71 -10.56
N ILE A 5 19.83 -8.87 -10.51
CA ILE A 5 18.54 -9.20 -9.91
C ILE A 5 17.42 -8.81 -10.87
N LEU A 6 16.49 -9.75 -11.11
CA LEU A 6 15.25 -9.52 -11.82
C LEU A 6 14.06 -9.73 -10.87
N ILE A 7 13.30 -8.67 -10.64
CA ILE A 7 12.07 -8.68 -9.85
C ILE A 7 10.89 -8.79 -10.80
N ILE A 8 10.02 -9.79 -10.61
CA ILE A 8 8.84 -9.99 -11.46
C ILE A 8 7.62 -9.37 -10.77
N GLY A 9 7.08 -8.35 -11.41
CA GLY A 9 5.94 -7.56 -10.96
C GLY A 9 6.31 -6.31 -10.18
N ALA A 10 5.72 -5.18 -10.56
CA ALA A 10 5.87 -3.88 -9.90
C ALA A 10 4.69 -3.55 -8.98
N GLY A 11 4.11 -4.54 -8.33
CA GLY A 11 3.22 -4.34 -7.19
C GLY A 11 4.00 -3.92 -5.92
N PRO A 12 3.31 -3.65 -4.79
CA PRO A 12 3.98 -3.21 -3.57
C PRO A 12 5.19 -4.07 -3.16
N ALA A 13 5.06 -5.39 -3.20
CA ALA A 13 6.16 -6.29 -2.83
C ALA A 13 7.41 -6.09 -3.71
N GLY A 14 7.24 -6.01 -5.05
CA GLY A 14 8.37 -5.79 -5.97
C GLY A 14 9.00 -4.41 -5.80
N ILE A 15 8.18 -3.38 -5.64
CA ILE A 15 8.63 -2.00 -5.42
C ILE A 15 9.45 -1.90 -4.13
N PHE A 16 8.92 -2.40 -3.02
CA PHE A 16 9.60 -2.35 -1.73
C PHE A 16 10.86 -3.22 -1.71
N THR A 17 10.88 -4.35 -2.43
CA THR A 17 12.11 -5.15 -2.62
C THR A 17 13.19 -4.33 -3.30
N ALA A 18 12.87 -3.63 -4.39
CA ALA A 18 13.86 -2.79 -5.09
C ALA A 18 14.33 -1.61 -4.23
N LEU A 19 13.40 -0.94 -3.52
CA LEU A 19 13.75 0.14 -2.60
C LEU A 19 14.70 -0.33 -1.49
N GLU A 20 14.41 -1.48 -0.88
CA GLU A 20 15.23 -2.03 0.19
C GLU A 20 16.61 -2.46 -0.29
N LEU A 21 16.71 -3.08 -1.45
CA LEU A 21 18.02 -3.40 -2.04
C LEU A 21 18.86 -2.14 -2.20
N LYS A 22 18.29 -1.05 -2.74
CA LYS A 22 18.99 0.23 -2.89
C LYS A 22 19.35 0.87 -1.55
N ARG A 23 18.42 0.86 -0.59
CA ARG A 23 18.66 1.44 0.76
C ARG A 23 19.75 0.71 1.52
N ASN A 24 19.86 -0.59 1.34
CA ASN A 24 20.91 -1.41 1.94
C ASN A 24 22.23 -1.42 1.13
N GLY A 25 22.37 -0.52 0.16
CA GLY A 25 23.61 -0.31 -0.58
C GLY A 25 23.94 -1.39 -1.60
N TYR A 26 22.93 -2.14 -2.08
CA TYR A 26 23.18 -3.12 -3.15
C TYR A 26 23.67 -2.41 -4.42
N GLY A 27 24.90 -2.71 -4.84
CA GLY A 27 25.59 -2.06 -5.96
C GLY A 27 25.38 -2.72 -7.31
N GLY A 28 24.68 -3.86 -7.38
CA GLY A 28 24.40 -4.58 -8.61
C GLY A 28 23.24 -3.95 -9.41
N LYS A 29 23.07 -4.41 -10.65
CA LYS A 29 21.99 -3.96 -11.54
C LYS A 29 20.69 -4.69 -11.22
N ILE A 30 19.65 -3.92 -10.90
CA ILE A 30 18.31 -4.41 -10.61
C ILE A 30 17.39 -4.07 -11.78
N ALA A 31 16.57 -5.03 -12.20
CA ALA A 31 15.45 -4.78 -13.12
C ALA A 31 14.14 -5.20 -12.48
N ILE A 32 13.08 -4.45 -12.77
CA ILE A 32 11.71 -4.83 -12.45
C ILE A 32 10.97 -5.10 -13.75
N ALA A 33 10.45 -6.30 -13.95
CA ALA A 33 9.63 -6.66 -15.10
C ALA A 33 8.16 -6.59 -14.71
N GLU A 34 7.42 -5.64 -15.29
CA GLU A 34 6.00 -5.44 -15.08
C GLU A 34 5.24 -5.61 -16.41
N LYS A 35 4.16 -6.40 -16.39
CA LYS A 35 3.36 -6.64 -17.61
C LYS A 35 2.48 -5.47 -18.02
N GLY A 36 2.15 -4.58 -17.08
CA GLY A 36 1.36 -3.38 -17.35
C GLY A 36 2.23 -2.16 -17.65
N THR A 37 1.62 -0.99 -17.63
CA THR A 37 2.28 0.27 -17.97
C THR A 37 2.72 1.05 -16.72
N ALA A 38 3.60 2.04 -16.93
CA ALA A 38 3.96 3.05 -15.95
C ALA A 38 2.72 3.81 -15.45
N ILE A 39 2.81 4.40 -14.27
CA ILE A 39 1.64 4.95 -13.55
C ILE A 39 0.92 6.04 -14.35
N GLU A 40 1.67 6.93 -14.98
CA GLU A 40 1.16 8.05 -15.78
C GLU A 40 0.40 7.60 -17.04
N ASN A 41 0.62 6.38 -17.49
CA ASN A 41 -0.02 5.82 -18.66
C ASN A 41 -1.23 4.93 -18.33
N ARG A 42 -1.57 4.79 -17.05
CA ARG A 42 -2.69 3.97 -16.58
C ARG A 42 -3.96 4.79 -16.51
N ALA A 43 -4.95 4.44 -17.30
CA ALA A 43 -6.27 5.07 -17.29
C ALA A 43 -7.38 4.04 -17.51
N CYS A 44 -8.45 4.13 -16.74
CA CYS A 44 -9.60 3.27 -16.92
C CYS A 44 -10.54 3.84 -18.01
N PRO A 45 -10.79 3.11 -19.10
CA PRO A 45 -11.74 3.54 -20.13
C PRO A 45 -13.16 3.80 -19.58
N LYS A 46 -13.52 3.17 -18.46
CA LYS A 46 -14.82 3.38 -17.79
C LYS A 46 -15.12 4.85 -17.50
N VAL A 47 -14.11 5.68 -17.25
CA VAL A 47 -14.29 7.13 -17.05
C VAL A 47 -15.01 7.77 -18.23
N LYS A 48 -14.70 7.33 -19.47
CA LYS A 48 -15.31 7.83 -20.71
C LYS A 48 -16.54 7.04 -21.13
N THR A 49 -16.50 5.73 -20.98
CA THR A 49 -17.54 4.81 -21.49
C THR A 49 -18.70 4.58 -20.52
N GLN A 50 -18.58 5.03 -19.25
CA GLN A 50 -19.50 4.80 -18.15
C GLN A 50 -19.69 3.31 -17.80
N LYS A 51 -19.08 2.38 -18.54
CA LYS A 51 -19.16 0.93 -18.35
C LYS A 51 -17.78 0.32 -18.40
N CYS A 52 -17.58 -0.76 -17.62
CA CYS A 52 -16.37 -1.56 -17.73
C CYS A 52 -16.34 -2.24 -19.11
N VAL A 53 -15.22 -2.10 -19.82
CA VAL A 53 -15.03 -2.64 -21.19
C VAL A 53 -14.20 -3.93 -21.19
N ASP A 54 -13.93 -4.51 -20.03
CA ASP A 54 -13.15 -5.73 -19.84
C ASP A 54 -11.82 -5.70 -20.64
N CYS A 55 -10.98 -4.72 -20.29
CA CYS A 55 -9.73 -4.45 -21.00
C CYS A 55 -8.88 -5.71 -21.21
N LYS A 56 -8.40 -5.91 -22.44
CA LYS A 56 -7.48 -6.99 -22.82
C LYS A 56 -6.12 -6.38 -23.20
N PRO A 57 -4.99 -7.06 -22.95
CA PRO A 57 -4.83 -8.36 -22.29
C PRO A 57 -4.95 -8.31 -20.75
N TYR A 58 -5.03 -7.12 -20.15
CA TYR A 58 -5.13 -6.92 -18.69
C TYR A 58 -5.90 -5.66 -18.34
N CYS A 59 -6.41 -5.62 -17.11
CA CYS A 59 -7.10 -4.44 -16.56
C CYS A 59 -6.10 -3.33 -16.23
N HIS A 60 -6.31 -2.12 -16.74
CA HIS A 60 -5.42 -0.98 -16.51
C HIS A 60 -5.43 -0.46 -15.06
N ILE A 61 -6.46 -0.81 -14.25
CA ILE A 61 -6.54 -0.40 -12.85
C ILE A 61 -5.80 -1.36 -11.93
N THR A 62 -5.82 -2.66 -12.23
CA THR A 62 -5.21 -3.67 -11.35
C THR A 62 -3.81 -4.07 -11.78
N THR A 63 -3.38 -3.69 -13.00
CA THR A 63 -2.13 -4.13 -13.62
C THR A 63 -1.32 -2.94 -14.07
N GLY A 64 -0.03 -2.96 -13.82
CA GLY A 64 0.92 -1.88 -14.06
C GLY A 64 1.67 -1.49 -12.79
N PHE A 65 2.56 -0.53 -12.88
CA PHE A 65 3.36 -0.08 -11.74
C PHE A 65 2.47 0.29 -10.55
N SER A 66 2.85 -0.13 -9.36
CA SER A 66 2.12 -0.10 -8.08
C SER A 66 0.93 -1.07 -7.96
N GLY A 67 0.61 -1.87 -8.98
CA GLY A 67 -0.55 -2.76 -8.93
C GLY A 67 -1.87 -1.99 -8.77
N ALA A 68 -2.80 -2.52 -7.97
CA ALA A 68 -4.07 -1.86 -7.67
C ALA A 68 -3.93 -0.69 -6.67
N GLY A 69 -2.82 -0.59 -5.93
CA GLY A 69 -2.63 0.35 -4.83
C GLY A 69 -2.76 1.81 -5.24
N ALA A 70 -2.19 2.21 -6.38
CA ALA A 70 -2.27 3.59 -6.87
C ALA A 70 -3.69 4.03 -7.30
N PHE A 71 -4.61 3.11 -7.51
CA PHE A 71 -5.96 3.38 -8.00
C PHE A 71 -7.05 2.94 -7.00
N SER A 72 -6.65 2.65 -5.77
CA SER A 72 -7.55 2.42 -4.64
C SER A 72 -7.87 3.74 -3.93
N ASP A 73 -8.63 3.67 -2.85
CA ASP A 73 -8.86 4.81 -1.95
C ASP A 73 -7.64 5.16 -1.08
N GLY A 74 -6.55 4.41 -1.19
CA GLY A 74 -5.28 4.71 -0.56
C GLY A 74 -5.29 4.62 0.97
N LYS A 75 -6.03 3.68 1.53
CA LYS A 75 -6.02 3.45 2.98
C LYS A 75 -4.88 2.54 3.39
N LEU A 76 -4.03 3.02 4.28
CA LEU A 76 -3.00 2.26 4.95
C LEU A 76 -3.45 1.94 6.36
N SER A 77 -3.72 0.66 6.64
CA SER A 77 -3.97 0.19 8.00
C SER A 77 -2.64 0.16 8.77
N LEU A 78 -2.59 0.84 9.91
CA LEU A 78 -1.38 0.98 10.72
C LEU A 78 -1.39 0.05 11.95
N SER A 79 -2.22 -0.98 11.94
CA SER A 79 -2.32 -1.97 13.00
C SER A 79 -2.05 -3.38 12.47
N CYS A 80 -1.22 -4.13 13.17
CA CYS A 80 -0.96 -5.53 12.86
C CYS A 80 -2.14 -6.46 13.23
N GLU A 81 -3.16 -5.96 13.93
CA GLU A 81 -4.38 -6.70 14.24
C GLU A 81 -5.38 -6.73 13.07
N VAL A 82 -5.10 -5.99 11.99
CA VAL A 82 -6.00 -5.85 10.83
C VAL A 82 -5.27 -6.17 9.54
N GLY A 83 -5.92 -6.95 8.66
CA GLY A 83 -5.40 -7.20 7.31
C GLY A 83 -4.69 -8.54 7.11
N GLY A 84 -4.95 -9.52 7.95
CA GLY A 84 -4.45 -10.88 7.80
C GLY A 84 -3.83 -11.42 9.09
N ASP A 85 -3.15 -12.56 8.98
CA ASP A 85 -2.56 -13.28 10.11
C ASP A 85 -1.03 -13.19 10.12
N PHE A 86 -0.49 -12.05 9.72
CA PHE A 86 0.95 -11.82 9.66
C PHE A 86 1.63 -11.92 11.03
N PRO A 87 1.02 -11.44 12.14
CA PRO A 87 1.57 -11.61 13.48
C PRO A 87 1.81 -13.06 13.89
N SER A 88 0.97 -14.00 13.48
CA SER A 88 1.16 -15.42 13.82
C SER A 88 2.41 -16.03 13.16
N LEU A 89 2.85 -15.47 12.02
CA LEU A 89 4.01 -15.95 11.27
C LEU A 89 5.34 -15.41 11.79
N ILE A 90 5.37 -14.13 12.17
CA ILE A 90 6.63 -13.43 12.53
C ILE A 90 6.63 -12.76 13.90
N GLY A 91 5.52 -12.85 14.65
CA GLY A 91 5.31 -12.20 15.93
C GLY A 91 4.79 -10.77 15.79
N GLU A 92 3.97 -10.33 16.76
CA GLU A 92 3.31 -9.01 16.75
C GLU A 92 4.30 -7.84 16.66
N ASN A 93 5.36 -7.85 17.49
CA ASN A 93 6.35 -6.78 17.50
C ASN A 93 7.03 -6.61 16.15
N LYS A 94 7.37 -7.71 15.49
CA LYS A 94 7.99 -7.68 14.17
C LYS A 94 7.02 -7.20 13.11
N ALA A 95 5.78 -7.70 13.14
CA ALA A 95 4.72 -7.28 12.22
C ALA A 95 4.46 -5.78 12.33
N GLN A 96 4.26 -5.27 13.57
CA GLN A 96 4.04 -3.84 13.78
C GLN A 96 5.24 -3.01 13.33
N SER A 97 6.47 -3.42 13.63
CA SER A 97 7.66 -2.68 13.21
C SER A 97 7.79 -2.56 11.69
N LEU A 98 7.34 -3.56 10.92
CA LEU A 98 7.34 -3.52 9.46
C LEU A 98 6.23 -2.62 8.93
N ILE A 99 5.07 -2.58 9.57
CA ILE A 99 3.99 -1.64 9.25
C ILE A 99 4.47 -0.21 9.46
N ASP A 100 5.04 0.08 10.63
CA ASP A 100 5.56 1.41 10.97
C ASP A 100 6.68 1.84 10.01
N TYR A 101 7.53 0.92 9.60
CA TYR A 101 8.59 1.16 8.63
C TYR A 101 8.01 1.47 7.24
N THR A 102 7.01 0.71 6.82
CA THR A 102 6.31 0.94 5.55
C THR A 102 5.62 2.31 5.55
N ASP A 103 4.95 2.67 6.63
CA ASP A 103 4.32 3.98 6.79
C ASP A 103 5.32 5.13 6.67
N LYS A 104 6.50 5.00 7.30
CA LYS A 104 7.60 5.98 7.16
C LYS A 104 8.01 6.17 5.70
N ILE A 105 8.06 5.10 4.91
CA ILE A 105 8.38 5.20 3.48
C ILE A 105 7.31 6.01 2.76
N TYR A 106 6.02 5.76 3.00
CA TYR A 106 4.96 6.56 2.40
C TYR A 106 5.05 8.05 2.80
N LEU A 107 5.38 8.34 4.05
CA LEU A 107 5.61 9.71 4.53
C LEU A 107 6.79 10.39 3.81
N GLU A 108 7.90 9.68 3.59
CA GLU A 108 9.06 10.18 2.82
C GLU A 108 8.70 10.55 1.39
N PHE A 109 7.74 9.85 0.78
CA PHE A 109 7.25 10.14 -0.56
C PHE A 109 6.03 11.06 -0.59
N GLY A 110 5.70 11.72 0.52
CA GLY A 110 4.74 12.82 0.58
C GLY A 110 3.34 12.44 1.03
N ALA A 111 3.17 11.31 1.73
CA ALA A 111 1.91 11.03 2.41
C ALA A 111 1.61 12.06 3.50
N ASP A 112 0.32 12.32 3.75
CA ASP A 112 -0.11 13.20 4.84
C ASP A 112 0.25 12.58 6.21
N THR A 113 0.58 13.43 7.17
CA THR A 113 0.88 13.01 8.53
C THR A 113 -0.36 12.67 9.34
N HIS A 114 -1.54 13.08 8.89
CA HIS A 114 -2.81 12.80 9.58
C HIS A 114 -3.10 11.30 9.63
N VAL A 115 -3.55 10.83 10.79
CA VAL A 115 -3.96 9.44 11.03
C VAL A 115 -5.35 9.46 11.65
N GLU A 116 -6.29 8.77 11.01
CA GLU A 116 -7.64 8.58 11.53
C GLU A 116 -7.69 7.42 12.53
N GLY A 117 -8.68 7.45 13.42
CA GLY A 117 -8.93 6.34 14.35
C GLY A 117 -7.97 6.27 15.56
N VAL A 118 -7.21 7.34 15.81
CA VAL A 118 -6.33 7.46 16.98
C VAL A 118 -6.99 8.16 18.17
N GLU A 119 -8.15 8.78 17.96
CA GLU A 119 -8.88 9.49 18.99
C GLU A 119 -9.61 8.51 19.92
N ASN A 120 -9.24 8.53 21.18
CA ASN A 120 -9.94 7.76 22.21
C ASN A 120 -11.04 8.62 22.84
N SER A 121 -12.07 8.95 22.07
CA SER A 121 -13.20 9.74 22.52
C SER A 121 -14.09 8.95 23.50
N ASP A 122 -14.86 9.67 24.33
CA ASP A 122 -15.87 9.06 25.23
C ASP A 122 -16.88 8.19 24.46
N GLU A 123 -17.14 8.54 23.20
CA GLU A 123 -18.03 7.76 22.33
C GLU A 123 -17.39 6.41 21.95
N VAL A 124 -16.13 6.38 21.57
CA VAL A 124 -15.39 5.13 21.31
C VAL A 124 -15.36 4.27 22.56
N ALA A 125 -15.11 4.85 23.74
CA ALA A 125 -15.15 4.13 25.00
C ALA A 125 -16.54 3.51 25.30
N LYS A 126 -17.63 4.22 25.00
CA LYS A 126 -19.00 3.68 25.12
C LYS A 126 -19.26 2.54 24.14
N ILE A 127 -18.80 2.68 22.87
CA ILE A 127 -18.94 1.62 21.86
C ILE A 127 -18.16 0.38 22.31
N ARG A 128 -16.92 0.56 22.81
CA ARG A 128 -16.07 -0.53 23.31
C ARG A 128 -16.75 -1.30 24.45
N LYS A 129 -17.34 -0.59 25.43
CA LYS A 129 -18.10 -1.21 26.53
C LYS A 129 -19.29 -2.02 26.02
N ARG A 130 -20.04 -1.47 25.05
CA ARG A 130 -21.19 -2.17 24.44
C ARG A 130 -20.73 -3.40 23.66
N ALA A 131 -19.62 -3.32 22.92
CA ALA A 131 -19.05 -4.45 22.21
C ALA A 131 -18.69 -5.59 23.16
N ILE A 132 -17.98 -5.28 24.25
CA ILE A 132 -17.60 -6.25 25.28
C ILE A 132 -18.86 -6.89 25.91
N ALA A 133 -19.87 -6.11 26.24
CA ALA A 133 -21.13 -6.62 26.80
C ALA A 133 -21.89 -7.55 25.81
N ALA A 134 -21.65 -7.40 24.51
CA ALA A 134 -22.21 -8.25 23.46
C ALA A 134 -21.28 -9.42 23.07
N GLY A 135 -20.21 -9.66 23.80
CA GLY A 135 -19.22 -10.71 23.47
C GLY A 135 -18.34 -10.40 22.25
N LEU A 136 -18.25 -9.12 21.84
CA LEU A 136 -17.45 -8.66 20.71
C LEU A 136 -16.18 -7.92 21.18
N LYS A 137 -15.14 -7.95 20.37
CA LYS A 137 -13.93 -7.14 20.54
C LYS A 137 -13.96 -5.98 19.53
N LEU A 138 -13.84 -4.73 20.01
CA LEU A 138 -13.52 -3.60 19.16
C LEU A 138 -12.01 -3.54 18.96
N VAL A 139 -11.56 -3.65 17.72
CA VAL A 139 -10.14 -3.57 17.32
C VAL A 139 -9.82 -2.14 16.92
N ASP A 140 -8.74 -1.60 17.46
CA ASP A 140 -8.24 -0.29 17.06
C ASP A 140 -7.50 -0.44 15.73
N CYS A 141 -7.91 0.36 14.73
CA CYS A 141 -7.30 0.35 13.42
C CYS A 141 -6.98 1.78 13.00
N PRO A 142 -5.84 2.33 13.44
CA PRO A 142 -5.36 3.60 12.91
C PRO A 142 -5.19 3.51 11.40
N ILE A 143 -5.65 4.52 10.68
CA ILE A 143 -5.60 4.56 9.22
C ILE A 143 -4.95 5.85 8.75
N ARG A 144 -3.93 5.73 7.91
CA ARG A 144 -3.47 6.84 7.07
C ARG A 144 -4.21 6.80 5.75
N HIS A 145 -4.96 7.85 5.47
CA HIS A 145 -5.76 7.95 4.26
C HIS A 145 -5.02 8.81 3.23
N LEU A 146 -4.48 8.17 2.19
CA LEU A 146 -3.77 8.87 1.11
C LEU A 146 -4.76 9.52 0.13
N GLY A 147 -5.89 8.86 -0.12
CA GLY A 147 -6.78 9.22 -1.22
C GLY A 147 -6.23 8.79 -2.60
N THR A 148 -7.10 8.73 -3.60
CA THR A 148 -6.74 8.16 -4.91
C THR A 148 -5.71 9.00 -5.66
N GLU A 149 -5.87 10.32 -5.68
CA GLU A 149 -4.96 11.21 -6.41
C GLU A 149 -3.58 11.24 -5.76
N LYS A 150 -3.54 11.41 -4.44
CA LYS A 150 -2.28 11.45 -3.69
C LYS A 150 -1.53 10.12 -3.72
N ALA A 151 -2.25 9.00 -3.71
CA ALA A 151 -1.65 7.68 -3.86
C ALA A 151 -0.90 7.56 -5.20
N GLN A 152 -1.48 8.06 -6.30
CA GLN A 152 -0.82 8.07 -7.61
C GLN A 152 0.46 8.92 -7.61
N GLU A 153 0.41 10.13 -7.00
CA GLU A 153 1.59 11.00 -6.88
C GLU A 153 2.73 10.33 -6.10
N ILE A 154 2.40 9.70 -4.97
CA ILE A 154 3.37 8.99 -4.13
C ILE A 154 4.03 7.85 -4.91
N TYR A 155 3.22 7.00 -5.55
CA TYR A 155 3.76 5.88 -6.33
C TYR A 155 4.54 6.34 -7.56
N TYR A 156 4.15 7.45 -8.18
CA TYR A 156 4.95 8.07 -9.24
C TYR A 156 6.30 8.56 -8.73
N ALA A 157 6.33 9.19 -7.54
CA ALA A 157 7.58 9.61 -6.92
C ALA A 157 8.49 8.42 -6.59
N ILE A 158 7.92 7.31 -6.13
CA ILE A 158 8.66 6.05 -5.90
C ILE A 158 9.21 5.51 -7.23
N GLU A 159 8.40 5.46 -8.29
CA GLU A 159 8.83 5.00 -9.62
C GLU A 159 10.04 5.79 -10.14
N LYS A 160 10.03 7.10 -9.97
CA LYS A 160 11.15 7.97 -10.38
C LYS A 160 12.40 7.80 -9.53
N LYS A 161 12.28 7.26 -8.33
CA LYS A 161 13.40 7.01 -7.44
C LYS A 161 14.09 5.67 -7.71
N LEU A 162 13.38 4.71 -8.29
CA LEU A 162 13.89 3.38 -8.62
C LEU A 162 14.71 3.37 -9.89
#